data_25c65e47ba50041121c5003a008d6cc5
#
_entry.id   25c65e47ba50041121c5003a008d6cc5
#
_cell.length_a   1.000
_cell.length_b   1.000
_cell.length_c   1.000
_cell.angle_alpha   90.00
_cell.angle_beta   90.00
_cell.angle_gamma   90.00
#
_symmetry.space_group_name_H-M   'P 1'
#
loop_
_entity.id
_entity.type
_entity.pdbx_description
1 polymer ?
#
loop_
_entity_poly.entity_id
_entity_poly.type
_entity_poly.pdbx_seq_one_letter_code
_entity_poly.pdbx_strand_id
1 'polypeptide(L)'
;MAFRKLSNVAFPLAMAAVFVAAAAWAGGGLNKGSCTFKGHKLYGKIQVVNAFPDVKVQIVNAFPDVKVQKVTAFPDKCGKWQMVTAFPDTKVQFVNAFPDVKIQYVNAFPGMN
;
A
#
# COMPACT_ATOMS: atom_id res chain seq x y z
N MET A 1 -13.31 8.68 -49.36
CA MET A 1 -13.08 8.70 -48.79
C MET A 1 -12.93 8.58 -47.98
N ALA A 2 -13.12 8.72 -48.02
CA ALA A 2 -12.92 8.68 -47.06
C ALA A 2 -12.98 8.28 -46.22
N PHE A 3 -13.07 8.09 -46.11
CA PHE A 3 -13.09 7.96 -45.11
C PHE A 3 -12.76 7.36 -44.44
N ARG A 4 -12.69 7.36 -44.72
CA ARG A 4 -12.32 7.12 -44.03
C ARG A 4 -11.90 6.93 -43.28
N LYS A 5 -11.73 7.14 -43.26
CA LYS A 5 -11.25 7.36 -42.44
C LYS A 5 -11.29 7.17 -41.49
N LEU A 6 -11.45 7.19 -41.43
CA LEU A 6 -11.45 7.28 -40.41
C LEU A 6 -11.34 6.74 -39.54
N SER A 7 -11.37 6.46 -39.76
CA SER A 7 -11.24 6.21 -38.86
C SER A 7 -10.88 5.91 -38.17
N ASN A 8 -10.64 6.05 -38.25
CA ASN A 8 -10.14 6.15 -37.43
C ASN A 8 -10.07 6.22 -36.55
N VAL A 9 -10.14 6.22 -36.46
CA VAL A 9 -9.92 6.53 -35.64
C VAL A 9 -10.11 6.28 -34.65
N ALA A 10 -10.39 6.15 -34.49
CA ALA A 10 -10.42 6.14 -33.53
C ALA A 10 -10.28 5.36 -32.77
N PHE A 11 -10.09 5.31 -32.91
CA PHE A 11 -9.85 5.03 -32.10
C PHE A 11 -9.56 4.54 -31.33
N PRO A 12 -9.56 4.20 -31.55
CA PRO A 12 -9.15 3.72 -30.68
C PRO A 12 -8.70 4.04 -29.55
N LEU A 13 -8.57 4.48 -29.35
CA LEU A 13 -8.22 4.92 -28.38
C LEU A 13 -8.64 4.71 -27.30
N ALA A 14 -9.05 4.89 -27.36
CA ALA A 14 -9.74 4.99 -26.25
C ALA A 14 -9.55 3.89 -25.37
N MET A 15 -9.38 3.01 -25.88
CA MET A 15 -9.23 1.93 -25.17
C MET A 15 -8.14 1.88 -24.30
N ALA A 16 -7.26 2.57 -24.61
CA ALA A 16 -6.11 2.55 -23.85
C ALA A 16 -6.34 2.90 -22.45
N ALA A 17 -7.08 3.88 -22.25
CA ALA A 17 -7.25 4.37 -20.94
C ALA A 17 -7.90 3.39 -20.04
N VAL A 18 -8.73 2.64 -20.56
CA VAL A 18 -9.50 1.79 -19.75
C VAL A 18 -8.72 0.73 -19.04
N PHE A 19 -7.81 0.13 -19.73
CA PHE A 19 -7.16 -0.93 -19.06
C PHE A 19 -6.19 -0.46 -18.03
N VAL A 20 -5.80 0.73 -18.12
CA VAL A 20 -4.95 1.27 -17.12
C VAL A 20 -5.69 1.37 -15.81
N ALA A 21 -6.92 1.78 -15.86
CA ALA A 21 -7.68 1.91 -14.67
C ALA A 21 -7.84 0.58 -13.99
N ALA A 22 -8.07 -0.44 -14.72
CA ALA A 22 -8.24 -1.73 -14.13
C ALA A 22 -6.97 -2.17 -13.43
N ALA A 23 -5.84 -1.92 -14.02
CA ALA A 23 -4.61 -2.29 -13.41
C ALA A 23 -4.39 -1.51 -12.11
N ALA A 24 -4.80 -0.28 -12.09
CA ALA A 24 -4.55 0.54 -10.94
C ALA A 24 -5.23 0.00 -9.69
N TRP A 25 -6.43 -0.50 -9.79
CA TRP A 25 -7.06 -0.95 -8.57
C TRP A 25 -6.97 -2.44 -8.36
N ALA A 26 -6.32 -3.14 -9.25
CA ALA A 26 -6.15 -4.57 -9.09
C ALA A 26 -5.31 -4.89 -7.87
N GLY A 27 -4.36 -4.08 -7.53
CA GLY A 27 -3.52 -4.33 -6.38
C GLY A 27 -4.02 -3.69 -5.11
N GLY A 28 -5.16 -3.00 -5.14
CA GLY A 28 -5.67 -2.36 -3.95
C GLY A 28 -4.80 -1.26 -3.39
N GLY A 29 -3.84 -0.78 -4.13
CA GLY A 29 -2.94 0.25 -3.67
C GLY A 29 -1.65 -0.25 -3.04
N LEU A 30 -1.55 -1.55 -2.79
CA LEU A 30 -0.37 -2.14 -2.18
C LEU A 30 0.72 -2.28 -3.24
N ASN A 31 1.89 -1.72 -2.97
CA ASN A 31 3.03 -1.81 -3.88
C ASN A 31 4.18 -2.53 -3.18
N LYS A 32 4.45 -3.74 -3.63
CA LYS A 32 5.47 -4.57 -3.02
C LYS A 32 6.86 -4.04 -3.32
N GLY A 33 7.07 -3.51 -4.50
CA GLY A 33 8.39 -3.03 -4.88
C GLY A 33 8.85 -1.84 -4.06
N SER A 34 7.94 -0.94 -3.69
CA SER A 34 8.28 0.22 -2.88
C SER A 34 7.90 0.06 -1.42
N CYS A 35 7.23 -1.03 -1.07
CA CYS A 35 6.74 -1.27 0.28
C CYS A 35 5.84 -0.13 0.75
N THR A 36 4.83 0.18 -0.05
CA THR A 36 3.90 1.27 0.23
C THR A 36 2.46 0.83 0.01
N PHE A 37 1.54 1.55 0.62
CA PHE A 37 0.12 1.46 0.30
C PHE A 37 -0.34 2.85 -0.12
N LYS A 38 -0.73 2.98 -1.38
CA LYS A 38 -1.15 4.27 -1.97
C LYS A 38 -0.14 5.37 -1.69
N GLY A 39 1.15 5.04 -1.78
CA GLY A 39 2.22 5.98 -1.56
C GLY A 39 2.65 6.17 -0.12
N HIS A 40 1.95 5.57 0.84
CA HIS A 40 2.32 5.67 2.25
C HIS A 40 3.28 4.55 2.61
N LYS A 41 4.39 4.89 3.24
CA LYS A 41 5.42 3.90 3.58
C LYS A 41 4.91 2.92 4.61
N LEU A 42 5.16 1.64 4.36
CA LEU A 42 4.86 0.57 5.32
C LEU A 42 6.12 0.20 6.11
N TYR A 43 6.95 1.19 6.34
CA TYR A 43 8.14 1.11 7.19
C TYR A 43 8.48 2.54 7.60
N GLY A 44 9.36 2.68 8.57
CA GLY A 44 9.74 4.00 9.05
C GLY A 44 9.11 4.32 10.38
N LYS A 45 8.92 5.59 10.66
CA LYS A 45 8.30 6.05 11.89
C LYS A 45 6.79 5.94 11.76
N ILE A 46 6.18 5.18 12.65
CA ILE A 46 4.75 4.87 12.59
C ILE A 46 4.07 5.40 13.84
N GLN A 47 3.00 6.14 13.64
CA GLN A 47 2.17 6.60 14.75
C GLN A 47 0.80 5.92 14.66
N VAL A 48 0.34 5.37 15.79
CA VAL A 48 -1.00 4.78 15.86
C VAL A 48 -1.98 5.88 16.21
N VAL A 49 -3.04 5.98 15.41
CA VAL A 49 -4.08 7.00 15.59
C VAL A 49 -5.45 6.34 15.68
N ASN A 50 -6.42 7.09 16.21
CA ASN A 50 -7.80 6.61 16.33
C ASN A 50 -8.70 7.17 15.23
N ALA A 51 -8.20 8.10 14.42
CA ALA A 51 -8.98 8.73 13.37
C ALA A 51 -8.03 9.26 12.30
N PHE A 52 -8.55 9.33 11.09
CA PHE A 52 -7.83 9.90 9.94
C PHE A 52 -6.45 9.28 9.72
N PRO A 53 -6.39 7.93 9.64
CA PRO A 53 -5.11 7.27 9.36
C PRO A 53 -4.74 7.41 7.90
N ASP A 54 -3.45 7.22 7.61
CA ASP A 54 -3.00 7.03 6.24
C ASP A 54 -3.32 5.61 5.77
N VAL A 55 -3.22 4.63 6.68
CA VAL A 55 -3.44 3.22 6.38
C VAL A 55 -4.17 2.56 7.54
N LYS A 56 -5.18 1.75 7.22
CA LYS A 56 -5.86 0.91 8.21
C LYS A 56 -5.19 -0.45 8.19
N VAL A 57 -4.77 -0.93 9.35
CA VAL A 57 -4.07 -2.22 9.44
C VAL A 57 -4.79 -3.17 10.36
N GLN A 58 -4.74 -4.45 10.04
CA GLN A 58 -5.27 -5.52 10.88
C GLN A 58 -4.15 -6.49 11.19
N ILE A 59 -4.03 -6.85 12.47
CA ILE A 59 -3.03 -7.83 12.91
C ILE A 59 -3.60 -9.22 12.65
N VAL A 60 -2.85 -10.04 11.94
CA VAL A 60 -3.26 -11.42 11.63
C VAL A 60 -2.17 -12.39 12.07
N ASN A 61 -2.55 -13.67 12.17
CA ASN A 61 -1.62 -14.72 12.56
C ASN A 61 -1.10 -15.51 11.36
N ALA A 62 -1.67 -15.28 10.19
CA ALA A 62 -1.28 -16.02 8.98
C ALA A 62 -1.61 -15.18 7.76
N PHE A 63 -0.84 -15.40 6.72
CA PHE A 63 -1.04 -14.78 5.41
C PHE A 63 -1.11 -13.25 5.48
N PRO A 64 -0.12 -12.60 6.12
CA PRO A 64 -0.10 -11.14 6.15
C PRO A 64 0.31 -10.58 4.79
N ASP A 65 -0.06 -9.32 4.55
CA ASP A 65 0.49 -8.59 3.43
C ASP A 65 1.91 -8.13 3.72
N VAL A 66 2.18 -7.77 4.97
CA VAL A 66 3.50 -7.30 5.42
C VAL A 66 3.81 -7.92 6.76
N LYS A 67 5.03 -8.43 6.89
CA LYS A 67 5.56 -8.85 8.18
C LYS A 67 6.24 -7.66 8.81
N VAL A 68 5.87 -7.33 10.03
CA VAL A 68 6.29 -6.11 10.71
C VAL A 68 7.18 -6.45 11.92
N GLN A 69 8.34 -5.85 11.96
CA GLN A 69 9.25 -5.94 13.09
C GLN A 69 9.32 -4.57 13.75
N LYS A 70 9.02 -4.50 15.05
CA LYS A 70 9.16 -3.25 15.78
C LYS A 70 10.62 -3.04 16.11
N VAL A 71 11.12 -1.85 15.81
CA VAL A 71 12.50 -1.51 16.08
C VAL A 71 12.54 -0.21 16.87
N THR A 72 13.67 0.06 17.51
CA THR A 72 13.86 1.29 18.28
C THR A 72 14.70 2.31 17.52
N ALA A 73 15.30 1.89 16.41
CA ALA A 73 16.15 2.77 15.61
C ALA A 73 16.29 2.16 14.21
N PHE A 74 16.62 3.00 13.26
CA PHE A 74 16.92 2.62 11.89
C PHE A 74 15.78 1.84 11.23
N PRO A 75 14.56 2.39 11.17
CA PRO A 75 13.44 1.72 10.52
C PRO A 75 13.49 1.97 9.01
N ASP A 76 14.57 1.50 8.38
CA ASP A 76 14.90 1.86 7.01
C ASP A 76 14.67 0.75 6.00
N LYS A 77 14.03 -0.35 6.41
CA LYS A 77 13.71 -1.45 5.51
C LYS A 77 12.25 -1.79 5.62
N CYS A 78 11.71 -2.36 4.55
CA CYS A 78 10.30 -2.75 4.50
C CYS A 78 9.91 -3.56 5.73
N GLY A 79 8.85 -3.14 6.38
CA GLY A 79 8.34 -3.82 7.55
C GLY A 79 8.97 -3.45 8.87
N LYS A 80 10.02 -2.64 8.89
CA LYS A 80 10.59 -2.18 10.14
C LYS A 80 9.85 -0.93 10.61
N TRP A 81 9.19 -1.02 11.75
CA TRP A 81 8.38 0.04 12.31
C TRP A 81 8.98 0.56 13.60
N GLN A 82 9.27 1.85 13.63
CA GLN A 82 9.63 2.53 14.87
C GLN A 82 8.40 3.29 15.33
N MET A 83 7.86 2.91 16.49
CA MET A 83 6.64 3.53 16.99
C MET A 83 6.97 4.89 17.57
N VAL A 84 6.24 5.91 17.12
CA VAL A 84 6.45 7.29 17.58
C VAL A 84 5.14 7.91 17.98
N THR A 85 5.20 9.01 18.73
CA THR A 85 4.02 9.75 19.14
C THR A 85 3.88 11.07 18.40
N ALA A 86 4.87 11.43 17.60
CA ALA A 86 4.85 12.69 16.85
C ALA A 86 5.73 12.55 15.61
N PHE A 87 5.41 13.33 14.60
CA PHE A 87 6.18 13.41 13.35
C PHE A 87 6.42 12.06 12.70
N PRO A 88 5.35 11.28 12.46
CA PRO A 88 5.52 9.97 11.81
C PRO A 88 5.73 10.11 10.31
N ASP A 89 6.27 9.04 9.72
CA ASP A 89 6.24 8.89 8.26
C ASP A 89 4.84 8.46 7.81
N THR A 90 4.17 7.62 8.60
CA THR A 90 2.85 7.10 8.26
C THR A 90 2.02 6.96 9.54
N LYS A 91 0.75 7.31 9.44
CA LYS A 91 -0.22 7.12 10.53
C LYS A 91 -1.02 5.87 10.24
N VAL A 92 -1.13 4.98 11.23
CA VAL A 92 -1.91 3.76 11.06
C VAL A 92 -3.01 3.69 12.12
N GLN A 93 -4.11 3.06 11.74
CA GLN A 93 -5.20 2.75 12.68
C GLN A 93 -5.41 1.26 12.66
N PHE A 94 -5.44 0.63 13.83
CA PHE A 94 -5.72 -0.80 13.92
C PHE A 94 -7.22 -1.01 13.83
N VAL A 95 -7.62 -1.94 12.98
CA VAL A 95 -9.02 -2.28 12.76
C VAL A 95 -9.20 -3.79 12.87
N ASN A 96 -10.45 -4.22 13.11
CA ASN A 96 -10.79 -5.63 13.19
C ASN A 96 -11.42 -6.16 11.91
N ALA A 97 -11.75 -5.26 10.98
CA ALA A 97 -12.39 -5.64 9.74
C ALA A 97 -12.08 -4.59 8.67
N PHE A 98 -12.10 -5.04 7.44
CA PHE A 98 -11.91 -4.17 6.28
C PHE A 98 -10.61 -3.35 6.36
N PRO A 99 -9.46 -4.02 6.61
CA PRO A 99 -8.20 -3.30 6.63
C PRO A 99 -7.74 -2.94 5.22
N ASP A 100 -6.86 -1.95 5.14
CA ASP A 100 -6.13 -1.70 3.91
C ASP A 100 -4.99 -2.69 3.76
N VAL A 101 -4.34 -3.05 4.87
CA VAL A 101 -3.18 -3.92 4.88
C VAL A 101 -3.26 -4.85 6.09
N LYS A 102 -2.96 -6.11 5.88
CA LYS A 102 -2.85 -7.10 6.97
C LYS A 102 -1.40 -7.23 7.37
N ILE A 103 -1.13 -7.15 8.66
CA ILE A 103 0.24 -7.26 9.16
C ILE A 103 0.34 -8.42 10.16
N GLN A 104 1.54 -8.96 10.27
CA GLN A 104 1.89 -9.94 11.28
C GLN A 104 3.19 -9.49 11.92
N TYR A 105 3.20 -9.42 13.25
CA TYR A 105 4.44 -9.07 13.95
C TYR A 105 5.40 -10.23 13.94
N VAL A 106 6.66 -9.93 13.65
CA VAL A 106 7.72 -10.93 13.61
C VAL A 106 8.94 -10.39 14.37
N ASN A 107 9.85 -11.29 14.74
CA ASN A 107 11.08 -10.93 15.42
C ASN A 107 12.25 -10.83 14.47
N ALA A 108 12.09 -11.29 13.24
CA ALA A 108 13.15 -11.28 12.24
C ALA A 108 12.54 -11.36 10.86
N PHE A 109 13.30 -10.93 9.88
CA PHE A 109 12.94 -11.02 8.47
C PHE A 109 11.60 -10.34 8.16
N PRO A 110 11.46 -9.04 8.50
CA PRO A 110 10.25 -8.31 8.14
C PRO A 110 10.20 -8.08 6.64
N GLY A 111 9.02 -7.65 6.16
CA GLY A 111 8.87 -7.26 4.77
C GLY A 111 7.68 -7.93 4.12
N MET A 112 7.60 -7.73 2.82
CA MET A 112 6.52 -8.28 1.99
C MET A 112 7.02 -9.49 1.24
N ASN A 113 6.18 -10.50 1.15
CA ASN A 113 6.54 -11.71 0.41
C ASN A 113 6.30 -11.57 -1.08
#